data_5582d01305de02cac0e4804f93ea7875
#
_entry.id   5582d01305de02cac0e4804f93ea7875
#
_cell.length_a   1.000
_cell.length_b   1.000
_cell.length_c   1.000
_cell.angle_alpha   90.00
_cell.angle_beta   90.00
_cell.angle_gamma   90.00
#
_symmetry.space_group_name_H-M   'P 1'
#
loop_
_entity.id
_entity.type
_entity.pdbx_description
1 polymer ?
#
loop_
_entity_poly.entity_id
_entity_poly.type
_entity_poly.pdbx_seq_one_letter_code
_entity_poly.pdbx_strand_id
1 'polypeptide(L)'
;MYSNKENVNILTALLVKEKITKAVVCPGSRNSPIVHNLCACPEIECYPVTDERSAGFVALGMTLADNEPVVVCVTSGSALLNLAPAAAEAFYQKRPLIIISADRPAQWIDQQDGQTLQQHRALEPNVRKSVTLPEPHNEEERWYCNRLVNEALNAVRLNDGSPVHINVPISEPLFEYDVPKLPDERNIFMLHATTDSICVYEMAADFFRGKKLMFVLGQLTPEVVGNSLEAIEALKKVAVVIQEKLADDDIGPAQPIDEVLKMIGEDEAYHPDHLIYIGGTIVSKRLRQFLRECKCKMSIVVNGIDEFCDTFMHTTDMIQGLPEDVIGIFANETEGVKKRDFVTLWDKAFDKALAIRKTIRPRFSQMLAVKAFHEKMREEAVDGELFYGNSSAVRLGNIFSDQYIYVNRGVNGIEGSLSTAVGYAIAHQEEEDVYCVIGDLSFFYDQNALWNESLPPNLSILLLNNGGGGIFHQLPGLERSPYRDSAIAAQHTTSAEGICQTHDIVYLSARNEEELDKSLDKLFNSEEGPVLLEVFTNAEEDTQALKDYYQAF
;
A
#
# COMPACT_ATOMS: atom_id res chain seq x y z
N MET A 1 35.86 6.74 -2.67
CA MET A 1 35.97 8.20 -2.80
C MET A 1 34.57 8.76 -2.94
N TYR A 2 34.29 9.91 -2.32
CA TYR A 2 32.99 10.56 -2.30
C TYR A 2 33.03 11.89 -3.03
N SER A 3 31.86 12.45 -3.33
CA SER A 3 31.74 13.78 -3.96
C SER A 3 32.39 14.87 -3.10
N ASN A 4 32.85 15.95 -3.71
CA ASN A 4 33.33 17.13 -3.00
C ASN A 4 32.18 18.04 -2.46
N LYS A 5 30.92 17.64 -2.63
CA LYS A 5 29.75 18.42 -2.16
C LYS A 5 29.49 18.16 -0.69
N GLU A 6 29.69 19.18 0.14
CA GLU A 6 29.63 19.03 1.58
C GLU A 6 28.21 18.67 2.08
N ASN A 7 27.16 19.32 1.55
CA ASN A 7 25.77 18.98 1.88
C ASN A 7 25.41 17.53 1.51
N VAL A 8 25.91 17.02 0.39
CA VAL A 8 25.75 15.63 -0.03
C VAL A 8 26.46 14.68 0.91
N ASN A 9 27.68 15.03 1.36
CA ASN A 9 28.45 14.22 2.31
C ASN A 9 27.80 14.17 3.69
N ILE A 10 27.28 15.29 4.19
CA ILE A 10 26.51 15.37 5.45
C ILE A 10 25.27 14.48 5.37
N LEU A 11 24.48 14.61 4.28
CA LEU A 11 23.29 13.80 4.03
C LEU A 11 23.65 12.31 4.04
N THR A 12 24.64 11.89 3.25
CA THR A 12 25.03 10.49 3.13
C THR A 12 25.52 9.92 4.48
N ALA A 13 26.33 10.70 5.21
CA ALA A 13 26.83 10.27 6.51
C ALA A 13 25.71 10.04 7.54
N LEU A 14 24.67 10.86 7.51
CA LEU A 14 23.51 10.71 8.40
C LEU A 14 22.60 9.56 7.98
N LEU A 15 22.40 9.32 6.68
CA LEU A 15 21.68 8.13 6.18
C LEU A 15 22.34 6.83 6.68
N VAL A 16 23.68 6.75 6.58
CA VAL A 16 24.45 5.59 7.10
C VAL A 16 24.28 5.44 8.61
N LYS A 17 24.35 6.55 9.38
CA LYS A 17 24.15 6.52 10.84
C LYS A 17 22.75 6.07 11.26
N GLU A 18 21.73 6.43 10.49
CA GLU A 18 20.34 6.00 10.67
C GLU A 18 20.07 4.58 10.14
N LYS A 19 21.12 3.89 9.67
CA LYS A 19 21.04 2.52 9.12
C LYS A 19 20.09 2.39 7.93
N ILE A 20 20.02 3.41 7.10
CA ILE A 20 19.29 3.33 5.83
C ILE A 20 20.13 2.46 4.88
N THR A 21 19.58 1.34 4.44
CA THR A 21 20.30 0.31 3.67
C THR A 21 19.89 0.21 2.22
N LYS A 22 18.74 0.78 1.84
CA LYS A 22 18.17 0.64 0.49
C LYS A 22 17.94 2.01 -0.15
N ALA A 23 18.33 2.15 -1.42
CA ALA A 23 18.13 3.37 -2.21
C ALA A 23 17.73 3.06 -3.65
N VAL A 24 16.55 3.49 -4.07
CA VAL A 24 16.12 3.49 -5.47
C VAL A 24 16.65 4.78 -6.11
N VAL A 25 17.41 4.66 -7.20
CA VAL A 25 18.11 5.78 -7.82
C VAL A 25 17.71 5.96 -9.27
N CYS A 26 17.31 7.19 -9.63
CA CYS A 26 16.97 7.53 -11.01
C CYS A 26 18.14 8.20 -11.72
N PRO A 27 18.26 8.02 -13.05
CA PRO A 27 19.32 8.62 -13.84
C PRO A 27 19.21 10.16 -13.87
N GLY A 28 20.34 10.86 -13.92
CA GLY A 28 20.38 12.31 -14.07
C GLY A 28 21.76 12.89 -13.77
N SER A 29 22.08 14.05 -14.32
CA SER A 29 23.34 14.72 -14.11
C SER A 29 23.39 15.47 -12.76
N ARG A 30 22.30 16.17 -12.40
CA ARG A 30 22.27 17.01 -11.19
C ARG A 30 22.35 16.19 -9.90
N ASN A 31 21.72 15.01 -9.89
CA ASN A 31 21.75 14.09 -8.74
C ASN A 31 23.00 13.18 -8.73
N SER A 32 23.86 13.23 -9.74
CA SER A 32 25.03 12.34 -9.80
C SER A 32 25.94 12.39 -8.57
N PRO A 33 26.19 13.53 -7.90
CA PRO A 33 26.94 13.54 -6.65
C PRO A 33 26.27 12.74 -5.53
N ILE A 34 24.94 12.77 -5.46
CA ILE A 34 24.16 12.03 -4.47
C ILE A 34 24.21 10.53 -4.80
N VAL A 35 23.85 10.17 -6.04
CA VAL A 35 23.84 8.77 -6.52
C VAL A 35 25.23 8.14 -6.37
N HIS A 36 26.29 8.88 -6.76
CA HIS A 36 27.66 8.40 -6.57
C HIS A 36 27.96 8.09 -5.10
N ASN A 37 27.60 8.98 -4.19
CA ASN A 37 27.85 8.77 -2.77
C ASN A 37 27.05 7.57 -2.22
N LEU A 38 25.77 7.44 -2.58
CA LEU A 38 24.95 6.30 -2.18
C LEU A 38 25.55 4.97 -2.67
N CYS A 39 25.92 4.89 -3.96
CA CYS A 39 26.52 3.69 -4.54
C CYS A 39 27.95 3.41 -4.04
N ALA A 40 28.68 4.42 -3.57
CA ALA A 40 30.02 4.26 -3.01
C ALA A 40 30.01 3.81 -1.54
N CYS A 41 28.86 3.89 -0.86
CA CYS A 41 28.67 3.43 0.51
C CYS A 41 28.40 1.92 0.53
N PRO A 42 29.24 1.10 1.17
CA PRO A 42 29.00 -0.34 1.25
C PRO A 42 27.80 -0.70 2.13
N GLU A 43 27.30 0.22 2.93
CA GLU A 43 26.13 0.06 3.80
C GLU A 43 24.81 0.29 3.06
N ILE A 44 24.83 0.86 1.82
CA ILE A 44 23.62 1.21 1.06
C ILE A 44 23.61 0.46 -0.25
N GLU A 45 22.61 -0.36 -0.46
CA GLU A 45 22.36 -1.02 -1.74
C GLU A 45 21.53 -0.12 -2.64
N CYS A 46 21.98 0.06 -3.89
CA CYS A 46 21.35 0.95 -4.87
C CYS A 46 20.67 0.17 -5.97
N TYR A 47 19.41 0.51 -6.22
CA TYR A 47 18.55 -0.09 -7.25
C TYR A 47 18.22 0.94 -8.35
N PRO A 48 18.84 0.86 -9.53
CA PRO A 48 18.58 1.79 -10.63
C PRO A 48 17.18 1.58 -11.22
N VAL A 49 16.37 2.64 -11.27
CA VAL A 49 15.06 2.65 -11.92
C VAL A 49 14.93 3.92 -12.75
N THR A 50 14.57 3.78 -14.04
CA THR A 50 14.60 4.91 -14.97
C THR A 50 13.38 5.82 -14.87
N ASP A 51 12.17 5.25 -14.77
CA ASP A 51 10.92 6.01 -14.61
C ASP A 51 10.77 6.43 -13.14
N GLU A 52 10.77 7.72 -12.86
CA GLU A 52 10.71 8.25 -11.51
C GLU A 52 9.40 7.88 -10.79
N ARG A 53 8.28 7.80 -11.50
CA ARG A 53 7.01 7.37 -10.92
C ARG A 53 7.10 5.91 -10.45
N SER A 54 7.57 5.02 -11.31
CA SER A 54 7.82 3.62 -10.93
C SER A 54 8.84 3.53 -9.80
N ALA A 55 9.93 4.31 -9.84
CA ALA A 55 10.94 4.37 -8.78
C ALA A 55 10.34 4.69 -7.40
N GLY A 56 9.42 5.65 -7.35
CA GLY A 56 8.71 6.00 -6.11
C GLY A 56 7.89 4.83 -5.55
N PHE A 57 7.18 4.11 -6.40
CA PHE A 57 6.38 2.95 -5.99
C PHE A 57 7.23 1.70 -5.73
N VAL A 58 8.34 1.51 -6.43
CA VAL A 58 9.34 0.47 -6.10
C VAL A 58 9.90 0.71 -4.70
N ALA A 59 10.30 1.95 -4.39
CA ALA A 59 10.76 2.30 -3.04
C ALA A 59 9.66 2.10 -1.98
N LEU A 60 8.40 2.44 -2.30
CA LEU A 60 7.25 2.15 -1.44
C LEU A 60 7.09 0.64 -1.18
N GLY A 61 7.19 -0.19 -2.23
CA GLY A 61 7.14 -1.64 -2.11
C GLY A 61 8.23 -2.21 -1.20
N MET A 62 9.44 -1.68 -1.30
CA MET A 62 10.54 -2.05 -0.41
C MET A 62 10.27 -1.68 1.05
N THR A 63 9.53 -0.59 1.34
CA THR A 63 9.15 -0.27 2.73
C THR A 63 8.09 -1.22 3.29
N LEU A 64 7.33 -1.91 2.44
CA LEU A 64 6.34 -2.90 2.88
C LEU A 64 7.00 -4.20 3.34
N ALA A 65 8.21 -4.49 2.86
CA ALA A 65 8.93 -5.72 3.15
C ALA A 65 9.39 -5.81 4.62
N ASP A 66 9.99 -4.73 5.15
CA ASP A 66 10.59 -4.74 6.49
C ASP A 66 10.23 -3.52 7.34
N ASN A 67 9.31 -2.68 6.88
CA ASN A 67 8.89 -1.42 7.51
C ASN A 67 10.04 -0.43 7.77
N GLU A 68 11.19 -0.61 7.10
CA GLU A 68 12.34 0.27 7.24
C GLU A 68 12.32 1.41 6.20
N PRO A 69 12.92 2.56 6.52
CA PRO A 69 12.97 3.68 5.59
C PRO A 69 13.78 3.37 4.34
N VAL A 70 13.22 3.69 3.17
CA VAL A 70 13.86 3.53 1.87
C VAL A 70 14.05 4.88 1.19
N VAL A 71 15.22 5.10 0.59
CA VAL A 71 15.51 6.31 -0.20
C VAL A 71 15.01 6.14 -1.63
N VAL A 72 14.38 7.18 -2.19
CA VAL A 72 14.25 7.37 -3.64
C VAL A 72 14.92 8.68 -4.05
N CYS A 73 15.88 8.60 -4.98
CA CYS A 73 16.69 9.75 -5.41
C CYS A 73 16.45 10.11 -6.87
N VAL A 74 16.04 11.36 -7.12
CA VAL A 74 15.75 11.88 -8.46
C VAL A 74 16.56 13.12 -8.80
N THR A 75 16.68 13.41 -10.09
CA THR A 75 17.31 14.64 -10.57
C THR A 75 16.39 15.86 -10.41
N SER A 76 16.84 17.03 -10.84
CA SER A 76 16.09 18.28 -10.73
C SER A 76 14.94 18.37 -11.76
N GLY A 77 13.99 19.25 -11.50
CA GLY A 77 12.89 19.57 -12.44
C GLY A 77 11.71 18.62 -12.31
N SER A 78 11.09 18.27 -13.42
CA SER A 78 9.87 17.43 -13.46
C SER A 78 10.04 16.03 -12.87
N ALA A 79 11.26 15.53 -12.74
CA ALA A 79 11.57 14.27 -12.08
C ALA A 79 10.98 14.18 -10.67
N LEU A 80 11.10 15.26 -9.86
CA LEU A 80 10.49 15.35 -8.55
C LEU A 80 8.96 15.20 -8.59
N LEU A 81 8.29 15.86 -9.56
CA LEU A 81 6.83 15.83 -9.65
C LEU A 81 6.28 14.46 -10.04
N ASN A 82 7.07 13.62 -10.72
CA ASN A 82 6.71 12.25 -11.01
C ASN A 82 6.62 11.38 -9.75
N LEU A 83 7.26 11.77 -8.64
CA LEU A 83 7.15 11.09 -7.35
C LEU A 83 5.88 11.45 -6.55
N ALA A 84 5.13 12.47 -6.98
CA ALA A 84 3.96 12.95 -6.22
C ALA A 84 2.90 11.86 -5.95
N PRO A 85 2.54 10.96 -6.89
CA PRO A 85 1.62 9.86 -6.61
C PRO A 85 2.15 8.90 -5.53
N ALA A 86 3.43 8.50 -5.62
CA ALA A 86 4.04 7.62 -4.62
C ALA A 86 4.18 8.29 -3.25
N ALA A 87 4.51 9.59 -3.21
CA ALA A 87 4.54 10.37 -1.98
C ALA A 87 3.17 10.41 -1.31
N ALA A 88 2.11 10.65 -2.08
CA ALA A 88 0.74 10.66 -1.57
C ALA A 88 0.33 9.28 -1.04
N GLU A 89 0.60 8.22 -1.80
CA GLU A 89 0.28 6.86 -1.37
C GLU A 89 1.05 6.48 -0.08
N ALA A 90 2.35 6.77 -0.01
CA ALA A 90 3.18 6.55 1.18
C ALA A 90 2.65 7.34 2.40
N PHE A 91 2.19 8.58 2.18
CA PHE A 91 1.65 9.42 3.26
C PHE A 91 0.39 8.80 3.87
N TYR A 92 -0.56 8.38 3.05
CA TYR A 92 -1.82 7.79 3.52
C TYR A 92 -1.68 6.33 3.98
N GLN A 93 -0.67 5.60 3.50
CA GLN A 93 -0.33 4.27 4.02
C GLN A 93 0.61 4.31 5.24
N LYS A 94 1.08 5.50 5.65
CA LYS A 94 2.05 5.66 6.74
C LYS A 94 3.32 4.84 6.48
N ARG A 95 3.99 5.12 5.33
CA ARG A 95 5.21 4.42 4.93
C ARG A 95 6.44 5.32 5.01
N PRO A 96 7.55 4.82 5.54
CA PRO A 96 8.76 5.61 5.76
C PRO A 96 9.56 5.80 4.46
N LEU A 97 9.12 6.69 3.58
CA LEU A 97 9.77 6.99 2.31
C LEU A 97 10.62 8.25 2.39
N ILE A 98 11.92 8.16 2.07
CA ILE A 98 12.84 9.30 2.03
C ILE A 98 13.03 9.75 0.57
N ILE A 99 12.36 10.84 0.19
CA ILE A 99 12.45 11.41 -1.15
C ILE A 99 13.59 12.42 -1.17
N ILE A 100 14.60 12.17 -2.00
CA ILE A 100 15.74 13.07 -2.22
C ILE A 100 15.69 13.60 -3.65
N SER A 101 15.58 14.92 -3.82
CA SER A 101 15.68 15.57 -5.11
C SER A 101 16.93 16.45 -5.18
N ALA A 102 17.74 16.24 -6.20
CA ALA A 102 18.76 17.24 -6.53
C ALA A 102 18.09 18.51 -7.06
N ASP A 103 18.69 19.66 -6.83
CA ASP A 103 18.19 20.94 -7.33
C ASP A 103 19.31 21.82 -7.85
N ARG A 104 18.96 22.85 -8.58
CA ARG A 104 19.87 23.94 -8.89
C ARG A 104 19.93 24.91 -7.71
N PRO A 105 21.05 25.65 -7.55
CA PRO A 105 21.12 26.74 -6.58
C PRO A 105 20.00 27.78 -6.79
N ALA A 106 19.48 28.32 -5.68
CA ALA A 106 18.26 29.14 -5.66
C ALA A 106 18.26 30.34 -6.63
N GLN A 107 19.45 30.93 -6.92
CA GLN A 107 19.59 32.06 -7.85
C GLN A 107 19.29 31.70 -9.31
N TRP A 108 19.24 30.42 -9.66
CA TRP A 108 18.92 29.96 -11.01
C TRP A 108 17.46 29.54 -11.21
N ILE A 109 16.70 29.44 -10.13
CA ILE A 109 15.29 29.06 -10.22
C ILE A 109 14.49 30.21 -10.83
N ASP A 110 13.60 29.88 -11.77
CA ASP A 110 12.78 30.82 -12.55
C ASP A 110 13.59 31.81 -13.41
N GLN A 111 14.84 31.48 -13.73
CA GLN A 111 15.72 32.28 -14.58
C GLN A 111 15.87 31.69 -16.01
N GLN A 112 14.92 30.89 -16.47
CA GLN A 112 14.96 30.18 -17.76
C GLN A 112 16.12 29.18 -17.90
N ASP A 113 16.73 28.79 -16.78
CA ASP A 113 17.70 27.69 -16.75
C ASP A 113 17.00 26.33 -16.91
N GLY A 114 17.63 25.41 -17.64
CA GLY A 114 17.04 24.11 -17.99
C GLY A 114 16.84 23.23 -16.75
N GLN A 115 15.76 22.45 -16.72
CA GLN A 115 15.42 21.51 -15.64
C GLN A 115 15.32 22.17 -14.27
N THR A 116 14.67 23.32 -14.17
CA THR A 116 14.36 24.04 -12.93
C THR A 116 12.87 24.17 -12.73
N LEU A 117 12.43 24.13 -11.48
CA LEU A 117 11.11 24.50 -11.01
C LEU A 117 11.17 24.82 -9.50
N GLN A 118 10.12 25.32 -8.93
CA GLN A 118 10.01 25.57 -7.49
C GLN A 118 9.89 24.23 -6.75
N GLN A 119 11.04 23.61 -6.38
CA GLN A 119 11.07 22.29 -5.73
C GLN A 119 10.83 22.38 -4.22
N HIS A 120 11.17 23.50 -3.59
CA HIS A 120 10.91 23.71 -2.18
C HIS A 120 9.43 23.50 -1.87
N ARG A 121 9.12 22.53 -1.01
CA ARG A 121 7.75 22.16 -0.60
C ARG A 121 6.83 21.69 -1.75
N ALA A 122 7.38 21.30 -2.89
CA ALA A 122 6.58 20.93 -4.07
C ALA A 122 5.70 19.67 -3.86
N LEU A 123 6.05 18.80 -2.90
CA LEU A 123 5.28 17.60 -2.55
C LEU A 123 4.33 17.82 -1.37
N GLU A 124 4.30 18.99 -0.73
CA GLU A 124 3.33 19.25 0.32
C GLU A 124 1.89 19.39 -0.24
N PRO A 125 0.87 18.91 0.48
CA PRO A 125 0.88 18.40 1.86
C PRO A 125 1.16 16.90 2.01
N ASN A 126 1.60 16.19 0.96
CA ASN A 126 1.74 14.73 0.93
C ASN A 126 3.10 14.23 1.47
N VAL A 127 3.79 15.05 2.25
CA VAL A 127 5.00 14.67 2.99
C VAL A 127 4.95 15.27 4.40
N ARG A 128 5.41 14.52 5.38
CA ARG A 128 5.40 14.96 6.79
C ARG A 128 6.36 16.13 7.03
N LYS A 129 7.49 16.11 6.34
CA LYS A 129 8.53 17.14 6.42
C LYS A 129 9.12 17.38 5.05
N SER A 130 9.31 18.65 4.70
CA SER A 130 10.08 19.07 3.52
C SER A 130 11.19 20.02 3.97
N VAL A 131 12.44 19.71 3.58
CA VAL A 131 13.61 20.53 3.88
C VAL A 131 14.39 20.82 2.60
N THR A 132 15.05 21.99 2.55
CA THR A 132 16.02 22.32 1.49
C THR A 132 17.38 22.55 2.14
N LEU A 133 18.37 21.76 1.76
CA LEU A 133 19.69 21.81 2.35
C LEU A 133 20.48 23.03 1.81
N PRO A 134 21.20 23.77 2.64
CA PRO A 134 22.18 24.74 2.13
C PRO A 134 23.39 24.04 1.50
N GLU A 135 24.14 24.74 0.65
CA GLU A 135 25.52 24.42 0.32
C GLU A 135 26.41 25.11 1.38
N PRO A 136 27.01 24.41 2.35
CA PRO A 136 27.70 25.05 3.46
C PRO A 136 29.00 25.75 3.02
N HIS A 137 29.19 27.01 3.46
CA HIS A 137 30.43 27.79 3.27
C HIS A 137 31.10 28.16 4.60
N ASN A 138 30.47 27.84 5.72
CA ASN A 138 30.97 28.10 7.07
C ASN A 138 30.34 27.12 8.08
N GLU A 139 30.85 27.14 9.32
CA GLU A 139 30.41 26.22 10.37
C GLU A 139 28.94 26.36 10.78
N GLU A 140 28.36 27.56 10.70
CA GLU A 140 26.95 27.78 11.01
C GLU A 140 26.04 27.16 9.95
N GLU A 141 26.37 27.32 8.67
CA GLU A 141 25.64 26.70 7.56
C GLU A 141 25.80 25.18 7.57
N ARG A 142 27.00 24.68 7.95
CA ARG A 142 27.24 23.26 8.13
C ARG A 142 26.37 22.68 9.24
N TRP A 143 26.33 23.35 10.40
CA TRP A 143 25.42 22.98 11.48
C TRP A 143 23.96 22.99 11.05
N TYR A 144 23.57 23.99 10.28
CA TYR A 144 22.19 24.12 9.77
C TYR A 144 21.85 22.98 8.83
N CYS A 145 22.75 22.60 7.90
CA CYS A 145 22.58 21.46 7.03
C CYS A 145 22.38 20.15 7.82
N ASN A 146 23.28 19.87 8.78
CA ASN A 146 23.16 18.71 9.67
C ASN A 146 21.81 18.70 10.41
N ARG A 147 21.35 19.83 10.95
CA ARG A 147 20.09 19.95 11.66
C ARG A 147 18.89 19.60 10.75
N LEU A 148 18.85 20.14 9.53
CA LEU A 148 17.76 19.89 8.59
C LEU A 148 17.65 18.40 8.19
N VAL A 149 18.78 17.74 7.97
CA VAL A 149 18.79 16.30 7.69
C VAL A 149 18.25 15.52 8.89
N ASN A 150 18.70 15.83 10.12
CA ASN A 150 18.18 15.20 11.33
C ASN A 150 16.67 15.46 11.53
N GLU A 151 16.17 16.67 11.23
CA GLU A 151 14.73 16.97 11.28
C GLU A 151 13.93 16.07 10.32
N ALA A 152 14.42 15.85 9.10
CA ALA A 152 13.75 14.98 8.13
C ALA A 152 13.81 13.50 8.54
N LEU A 153 14.99 13.01 8.97
CA LEU A 153 15.17 11.60 9.37
C LEU A 153 14.40 11.24 10.65
N ASN A 154 14.22 12.18 11.59
CA ASN A 154 13.31 11.94 12.71
C ASN A 154 11.84 11.95 12.28
N ALA A 155 11.46 12.81 11.32
CA ALA A 155 10.09 12.89 10.85
C ALA A 155 9.64 11.64 10.06
N VAL A 156 10.56 10.92 9.40
CA VAL A 156 10.23 9.72 8.62
C VAL A 156 9.71 8.57 9.49
N ARG A 157 10.07 8.54 10.78
CA ARG A 157 9.66 7.50 11.74
C ARG A 157 8.42 7.87 12.57
N LEU A 158 7.80 9.04 12.32
CA LEU A 158 6.58 9.45 13.02
C LEU A 158 5.36 8.69 12.54
N ASN A 159 4.44 8.37 13.46
CA ASN A 159 3.17 7.70 13.17
C ASN A 159 3.34 6.36 12.43
N ASP A 160 4.31 5.55 12.84
CA ASP A 160 4.63 4.27 12.23
C ASP A 160 5.25 4.36 10.84
N GLY A 161 5.51 5.54 10.38
CA GLY A 161 6.14 5.87 9.12
C GLY A 161 5.50 7.06 8.43
N SER A 162 6.31 7.86 7.74
CA SER A 162 5.81 8.99 6.96
C SER A 162 6.79 9.36 5.85
N PRO A 163 6.34 9.74 4.65
CA PRO A 163 7.24 10.23 3.64
C PRO A 163 7.81 11.61 4.02
N VAL A 164 9.08 11.83 3.67
CA VAL A 164 9.78 13.10 3.83
C VAL A 164 10.45 13.51 2.53
N HIS A 165 10.63 14.82 2.32
CA HIS A 165 11.30 15.35 1.15
C HIS A 165 12.54 16.16 1.55
N ILE A 166 13.69 15.79 1.00
CA ILE A 166 14.97 16.46 1.16
C ILE A 166 15.42 17.00 -0.20
N ASN A 167 15.25 18.31 -0.40
CA ASN A 167 15.71 19.00 -1.60
C ASN A 167 17.18 19.42 -1.43
N VAL A 168 18.03 19.08 -2.40
CA VAL A 168 19.49 19.24 -2.33
C VAL A 168 19.99 20.11 -3.47
N PRO A 169 20.10 21.45 -3.28
CA PRO A 169 20.76 22.32 -4.22
C PRO A 169 22.24 21.94 -4.37
N ILE A 170 22.72 21.85 -5.62
CA ILE A 170 24.11 21.47 -5.94
C ILE A 170 24.63 22.41 -7.02
N SER A 171 25.65 23.20 -6.71
CA SER A 171 26.35 24.06 -7.67
C SER A 171 27.35 23.24 -8.49
N GLU A 172 27.72 23.76 -9.66
CA GLU A 172 28.79 23.22 -10.47
C GLU A 172 30.18 23.54 -9.88
N PRO A 173 31.19 22.71 -10.16
CA PRO A 173 31.21 21.49 -10.97
C PRO A 173 30.58 20.30 -10.24
N LEU A 174 29.96 19.33 -10.97
CA LEU A 174 29.22 18.20 -10.39
C LEU A 174 30.07 16.93 -10.23
N PHE A 175 31.07 16.74 -11.06
CA PHE A 175 31.74 15.44 -11.25
C PHE A 175 33.13 15.39 -10.64
N GLU A 176 33.25 15.86 -9.40
CA GLU A 176 34.48 15.80 -8.60
C GLU A 176 34.26 14.84 -7.41
N TYR A 177 35.04 13.75 -7.38
CA TYR A 177 34.90 12.65 -6.43
C TYR A 177 36.24 12.35 -5.76
N ASP A 178 36.73 13.28 -4.95
CA ASP A 178 38.06 13.28 -4.35
C ASP A 178 38.07 13.19 -2.82
N VAL A 179 36.91 13.17 -2.18
CA VAL A 179 36.80 13.06 -0.72
C VAL A 179 36.98 11.59 -0.30
N PRO A 180 37.98 11.25 0.49
CA PRO A 180 38.34 9.86 0.81
C PRO A 180 37.41 9.20 1.84
N LYS A 181 36.72 10.00 2.67
CA LYS A 181 35.91 9.51 3.78
C LYS A 181 34.75 10.47 4.07
N LEU A 182 33.60 9.94 4.37
CA LEU A 182 32.46 10.73 4.84
C LEU A 182 32.77 11.38 6.20
N PRO A 183 32.20 12.56 6.49
CA PRO A 183 32.34 13.21 7.78
C PRO A 183 31.69 12.42 8.90
N ASP A 184 32.19 12.59 10.11
CA ASP A 184 31.50 12.07 11.31
C ASP A 184 30.48 13.10 11.79
N GLU A 185 29.20 12.92 11.37
CA GLU A 185 28.13 13.84 11.65
C GLU A 185 27.41 13.55 12.98
N ARG A 186 26.94 14.62 13.64
CA ARG A 186 26.13 14.48 14.84
C ARG A 186 24.73 13.97 14.45
N ASN A 187 24.33 12.84 15.03
CA ASN A 187 22.96 12.32 14.94
C ASN A 187 22.13 12.79 16.15
N ILE A 188 20.86 13.14 15.92
CA ILE A 188 19.93 13.61 16.93
C ILE A 188 18.74 12.63 16.99
N PHE A 189 18.65 11.87 18.07
CA PHE A 189 17.54 10.96 18.32
C PHE A 189 16.41 11.69 19.03
N MET A 190 15.19 11.52 18.51
CA MET A 190 13.96 11.99 19.15
C MET A 190 13.25 10.80 19.80
N LEU A 191 13.05 10.86 21.10
CA LEU A 191 12.28 9.88 21.85
C LEU A 191 10.94 10.50 22.21
N HIS A 192 9.87 9.78 21.95
CA HIS A 192 8.52 10.15 22.35
C HIS A 192 8.17 9.47 23.66
N ALA A 193 7.93 10.26 24.73
CA ALA A 193 7.41 9.72 25.98
C ALA A 193 5.90 9.45 25.80
N THR A 194 5.50 8.18 25.90
CA THR A 194 4.09 7.80 25.97
C THR A 194 3.58 8.14 27.36
N THR A 195 2.54 8.97 27.44
CA THR A 195 1.75 9.14 28.68
C THR A 195 0.81 7.95 28.80
N ASP A 196 0.91 7.22 29.88
CA ASP A 196 -0.05 6.18 30.22
C ASP A 196 -1.44 6.81 30.35
N SER A 197 -2.33 6.47 29.42
CA SER A 197 -3.60 7.15 29.32
C SER A 197 -4.67 6.36 30.07
N ILE A 198 -4.78 6.55 31.39
CA ILE A 198 -5.88 6.08 32.24
C ILE A 198 -7.23 6.28 31.53
N CYS A 199 -7.40 7.42 30.83
CA CYS A 199 -8.60 7.72 30.05
C CYS A 199 -8.91 6.67 28.95
N VAL A 200 -7.91 6.06 28.30
CA VAL A 200 -8.15 5.02 27.30
C VAL A 200 -8.65 3.73 27.93
N TYR A 201 -8.12 3.35 29.09
CA TYR A 201 -8.65 2.22 29.88
C TYR A 201 -10.08 2.46 30.37
N GLU A 202 -10.39 3.67 30.87
CA GLU A 202 -11.77 4.04 31.27
C GLU A 202 -12.71 3.99 30.07
N MET A 203 -12.27 4.48 28.90
CA MET A 203 -13.02 4.42 27.67
C MET A 203 -13.25 2.98 27.19
N ALA A 204 -12.24 2.10 27.28
CA ALA A 204 -12.38 0.68 26.98
C ALA A 204 -13.40 0.01 27.91
N ALA A 205 -13.31 0.26 29.22
CA ALA A 205 -14.29 -0.26 30.19
C ALA A 205 -15.71 0.22 29.89
N ASP A 206 -15.89 1.50 29.51
CA ASP A 206 -17.20 2.05 29.10
C ASP A 206 -17.70 1.44 27.79
N PHE A 207 -16.82 1.19 26.84
CA PHE A 207 -17.16 0.53 25.59
C PHE A 207 -17.78 -0.85 25.83
N PHE A 208 -17.22 -1.64 26.76
CA PHE A 208 -17.74 -2.96 27.09
C PHE A 208 -19.05 -2.96 27.90
N ARG A 209 -19.60 -1.80 28.29
CA ARG A 209 -20.98 -1.70 28.83
C ARG A 209 -22.05 -1.75 27.75
N GLY A 210 -21.70 -1.54 26.48
CA GLY A 210 -22.61 -1.70 25.34
C GLY A 210 -23.13 -3.12 25.20
N LYS A 211 -24.27 -3.30 24.53
CA LYS A 211 -24.88 -4.62 24.28
C LYS A 211 -24.51 -5.19 22.94
N LYS A 212 -24.31 -4.32 21.95
CA LYS A 212 -23.98 -4.67 20.56
C LYS A 212 -22.63 -4.02 20.23
N LEU A 213 -21.54 -4.76 20.42
CA LEU A 213 -20.18 -4.27 20.25
C LEU A 213 -19.62 -4.69 18.89
N MET A 214 -19.00 -3.75 18.19
CA MET A 214 -18.35 -4.02 16.93
C MET A 214 -16.99 -3.34 16.84
N PHE A 215 -15.99 -4.11 16.44
CA PHE A 215 -14.69 -3.63 15.97
C PHE A 215 -14.65 -3.73 14.46
N VAL A 216 -14.14 -2.71 13.80
CA VAL A 216 -13.88 -2.73 12.36
C VAL A 216 -12.41 -2.40 12.17
N LEU A 217 -11.67 -3.36 11.63
CA LEU A 217 -10.27 -3.20 11.29
C LEU A 217 -10.17 -2.84 9.80
N GLY A 218 -9.78 -1.60 9.53
CA GLY A 218 -9.38 -1.16 8.19
C GLY A 218 -7.99 -1.69 7.85
N GLN A 219 -7.38 -1.21 6.77
CA GLN A 219 -6.05 -1.66 6.37
C GLN A 219 -5.03 -1.52 7.52
N LEU A 220 -4.39 -2.63 7.87
CA LEU A 220 -3.29 -2.74 8.83
C LEU A 220 -2.13 -3.48 8.18
N THR A 221 -0.93 -3.34 8.67
CA THR A 221 0.21 -4.12 8.18
C THR A 221 0.18 -5.55 8.72
N PRO A 222 0.77 -6.54 8.03
CA PRO A 222 0.90 -7.90 8.58
C PRO A 222 1.57 -7.92 9.96
N GLU A 223 2.58 -7.08 10.18
CA GLU A 223 3.27 -6.94 11.47
C GLU A 223 2.30 -6.53 12.59
N VAL A 224 1.49 -5.48 12.38
CA VAL A 224 0.49 -5.01 13.35
C VAL A 224 -0.56 -6.08 13.61
N VAL A 225 -1.03 -6.78 12.56
CA VAL A 225 -2.01 -7.87 12.69
C VAL A 225 -1.41 -9.04 13.47
N GLY A 226 -0.21 -9.48 13.10
CA GLY A 226 0.51 -10.57 13.77
C GLY A 226 0.76 -10.28 15.25
N ASN A 227 1.26 -9.06 15.58
CA ASN A 227 1.46 -8.61 16.95
C ASN A 227 0.16 -8.51 17.75
N SER A 228 -1.00 -8.35 17.09
CA SER A 228 -2.30 -8.20 17.72
C SER A 228 -3.16 -9.46 17.69
N LEU A 229 -2.69 -10.57 17.15
CA LEU A 229 -3.48 -11.77 16.86
C LEU A 229 -4.20 -12.31 18.09
N GLU A 230 -3.48 -12.53 19.20
CA GLU A 230 -4.07 -13.02 20.45
C GLU A 230 -5.14 -12.07 21.02
N ALA A 231 -4.89 -10.77 20.92
CA ALA A 231 -5.81 -9.73 21.36
C ALA A 231 -7.08 -9.69 20.48
N ILE A 232 -6.93 -9.78 19.16
CA ILE A 232 -8.05 -9.85 18.21
C ILE A 232 -8.90 -11.10 18.50
N GLU A 233 -8.29 -12.26 18.72
CA GLU A 233 -8.99 -13.50 19.08
C GLU A 233 -9.73 -13.40 20.44
N ALA A 234 -9.19 -12.65 21.40
CA ALA A 234 -9.91 -12.36 22.64
C ALA A 234 -11.14 -11.47 22.39
N LEU A 235 -11.01 -10.45 21.54
CA LEU A 235 -12.12 -9.57 21.15
C LEU A 235 -13.21 -10.31 20.38
N LYS A 236 -12.88 -11.23 19.46
CA LYS A 236 -13.85 -12.05 18.70
C LYS A 236 -14.78 -12.88 19.60
N LYS A 237 -14.36 -13.20 20.82
CA LYS A 237 -15.19 -13.94 21.79
C LYS A 237 -16.35 -13.10 22.37
N VAL A 238 -16.22 -11.78 22.42
CA VAL A 238 -17.14 -10.89 23.14
C VAL A 238 -17.76 -9.77 22.28
N ALA A 239 -17.18 -9.49 21.11
CA ALA A 239 -17.60 -8.48 20.17
C ALA A 239 -17.60 -9.03 18.75
N VAL A 240 -18.33 -8.39 17.84
CA VAL A 240 -18.18 -8.64 16.39
C VAL A 240 -16.91 -7.94 15.92
N VAL A 241 -16.01 -8.68 15.28
CA VAL A 241 -14.80 -8.12 14.66
C VAL A 241 -14.93 -8.29 13.15
N ILE A 242 -14.92 -7.17 12.44
CA ILE A 242 -14.97 -7.12 10.97
C ILE A 242 -13.57 -6.87 10.46
N GLN A 243 -13.07 -7.79 9.63
CA GLN A 243 -11.74 -7.73 9.02
C GLN A 243 -11.85 -8.06 7.53
N GLU A 244 -11.32 -7.19 6.68
CA GLU A 244 -11.04 -7.51 5.27
C GLU A 244 -9.64 -8.15 5.17
N LYS A 245 -9.31 -8.82 4.07
CA LYS A 245 -8.01 -9.51 3.91
C LYS A 245 -6.77 -8.58 3.90
N LEU A 246 -6.95 -7.30 3.87
CA LEU A 246 -5.90 -6.29 4.10
C LEU A 246 -5.75 -5.88 5.60
N ALA A 247 -6.39 -6.64 6.49
CA ALA A 247 -6.31 -6.51 7.94
C ALA A 247 -6.47 -7.89 8.65
N ASP A 248 -6.25 -8.99 7.92
CA ASP A 248 -6.45 -10.36 8.39
C ASP A 248 -5.33 -11.26 7.86
N ASP A 249 -4.39 -11.58 8.72
CA ASP A 249 -3.23 -12.42 8.42
C ASP A 249 -3.45 -13.90 8.79
N ASP A 250 -4.62 -14.23 9.32
CA ASP A 250 -5.00 -15.63 9.57
C ASP A 250 -5.20 -16.38 8.24
N ILE A 251 -4.61 -17.57 8.13
CA ILE A 251 -4.87 -18.48 7.01
C ILE A 251 -6.29 -19.04 7.13
N GLY A 252 -7.15 -18.60 6.22
CA GLY A 252 -8.55 -19.04 6.21
C GLY A 252 -9.41 -18.20 5.27
N PRO A 253 -10.65 -18.64 5.02
CA PRO A 253 -11.52 -17.97 4.05
C PRO A 253 -11.83 -16.54 4.47
N ALA A 254 -11.73 -15.61 3.52
CA ALA A 254 -12.10 -14.21 3.72
C ALA A 254 -13.49 -14.09 4.34
N GLN A 255 -13.66 -13.18 5.30
CA GLN A 255 -14.93 -12.90 5.95
C GLN A 255 -15.98 -12.46 4.91
N PRO A 256 -17.21 -13.06 4.88
CA PRO A 256 -18.20 -12.78 3.84
C PRO A 256 -19.00 -11.50 4.16
N ILE A 257 -18.30 -10.37 4.26
CA ILE A 257 -18.85 -9.10 4.74
C ILE A 257 -19.94 -8.57 3.79
N ASP A 258 -19.62 -8.40 2.51
CA ASP A 258 -20.56 -7.86 1.51
C ASP A 258 -21.77 -8.78 1.28
N GLU A 259 -21.55 -10.08 1.40
CA GLU A 259 -22.60 -11.10 1.28
C GLU A 259 -23.57 -11.04 2.47
N VAL A 260 -23.04 -10.95 3.68
CA VAL A 260 -23.88 -10.78 4.87
C VAL A 260 -24.66 -9.48 4.80
N LEU A 261 -24.01 -8.37 4.47
CA LEU A 261 -24.69 -7.07 4.32
C LEU A 261 -25.76 -7.09 3.23
N LYS A 262 -25.57 -7.89 2.17
CA LYS A 262 -26.59 -8.11 1.15
C LYS A 262 -27.78 -8.93 1.67
N MET A 263 -27.53 -9.98 2.48
CA MET A 263 -28.58 -10.84 3.06
C MET A 263 -29.43 -10.13 4.11
N ILE A 264 -28.81 -9.33 4.97
CA ILE A 264 -29.51 -8.69 6.10
C ILE A 264 -30.28 -7.43 5.67
N GLY A 265 -29.90 -6.80 4.55
CA GLY A 265 -30.54 -5.55 4.08
C GLY A 265 -30.45 -4.45 5.14
N GLU A 266 -31.59 -3.84 5.49
CA GLU A 266 -31.71 -2.73 6.43
C GLU A 266 -32.09 -3.19 7.86
N ASP A 267 -31.82 -4.45 8.24
CA ASP A 267 -32.19 -4.98 9.56
C ASP A 267 -31.34 -4.36 10.69
N GLU A 268 -31.95 -3.46 11.47
CA GLU A 268 -31.30 -2.78 12.61
C GLU A 268 -30.86 -3.74 13.74
N ALA A 269 -31.27 -5.02 13.71
CA ALA A 269 -30.78 -6.00 14.66
C ALA A 269 -29.26 -6.17 14.57
N TYR A 270 -28.70 -5.98 13.38
CA TYR A 270 -27.26 -6.08 13.10
C TYR A 270 -26.48 -4.78 13.33
N HIS A 271 -27.14 -3.67 13.66
CA HIS A 271 -26.44 -2.40 13.93
C HIS A 271 -25.80 -2.43 15.33
N PRO A 272 -24.51 -2.05 15.44
CA PRO A 272 -23.85 -1.90 16.74
C PRO A 272 -24.40 -0.71 17.52
N ASP A 273 -24.37 -0.78 18.85
CA ASP A 273 -24.59 0.38 19.71
C ASP A 273 -23.26 1.04 20.13
N HIS A 274 -22.17 0.25 20.18
CA HIS A 274 -20.80 0.75 20.33
C HIS A 274 -19.91 0.22 19.21
N LEU A 275 -19.19 1.15 18.55
CA LEU A 275 -18.32 0.91 17.41
C LEU A 275 -16.92 1.43 17.71
N ILE A 276 -15.90 0.67 17.34
CA ILE A 276 -14.53 1.17 17.25
C ILE A 276 -13.95 0.84 15.87
N TYR A 277 -13.31 1.83 15.25
CA TYR A 277 -12.65 1.71 13.97
C TYR A 277 -11.16 1.95 14.12
N ILE A 278 -10.35 0.99 13.65
CA ILE A 278 -8.89 0.98 13.79
C ILE A 278 -8.27 0.73 12.42
N GLY A 279 -7.22 1.46 12.07
CA GLY A 279 -6.46 1.28 10.84
C GLY A 279 -6.91 2.16 9.67
N GLY A 280 -6.42 1.84 8.47
CA GLY A 280 -6.62 2.60 7.24
C GLY A 280 -7.96 2.36 6.56
N THR A 281 -8.01 2.54 5.23
CA THR A 281 -9.27 2.46 4.48
C THR A 281 -9.80 1.05 4.35
N ILE A 282 -11.13 0.89 4.33
CA ILE A 282 -11.82 -0.35 3.96
C ILE A 282 -12.15 -0.38 2.47
N VAL A 283 -12.18 -1.58 1.87
CA VAL A 283 -12.49 -1.80 0.45
C VAL A 283 -14.00 -1.78 0.20
N SER A 284 -14.78 -2.44 1.08
CA SER A 284 -16.22 -2.61 0.92
C SER A 284 -16.97 -1.27 0.99
N LYS A 285 -17.67 -0.95 -0.12
CA LYS A 285 -18.58 0.19 -0.14
C LYS A 285 -19.85 -0.07 0.67
N ARG A 286 -20.33 -1.34 0.72
CA ARG A 286 -21.50 -1.73 1.51
C ARG A 286 -21.23 -1.59 2.99
N LEU A 287 -20.07 -2.06 3.45
CA LEU A 287 -19.67 -1.90 4.85
C LEU A 287 -19.62 -0.42 5.24
N ARG A 288 -18.99 0.42 4.41
CA ARG A 288 -18.93 1.87 4.68
C ARG A 288 -20.31 2.51 4.76
N GLN A 289 -21.23 2.14 3.87
CA GLN A 289 -22.60 2.63 3.88
C GLN A 289 -23.33 2.13 5.13
N PHE A 290 -23.28 0.84 5.42
CA PHE A 290 -23.85 0.24 6.62
C PHE A 290 -23.40 0.95 7.91
N LEU A 291 -22.08 1.18 8.05
CA LEU A 291 -21.54 1.86 9.23
C LEU A 291 -22.02 3.32 9.34
N ARG A 292 -22.21 4.03 8.24
CA ARG A 292 -22.79 5.40 8.22
C ARG A 292 -24.26 5.45 8.62
N GLU A 293 -25.00 4.38 8.37
CA GLU A 293 -26.43 4.26 8.72
C GLU A 293 -26.62 3.83 10.19
N CYS A 294 -25.58 3.29 10.84
CA CYS A 294 -25.64 2.91 12.24
C CYS A 294 -25.80 4.12 13.16
N LYS A 295 -26.64 3.98 14.19
CA LYS A 295 -26.85 5.00 15.22
C LYS A 295 -26.12 4.60 16.50
N CYS A 296 -24.80 4.64 16.45
CA CYS A 296 -23.95 4.29 17.58
C CYS A 296 -24.11 5.28 18.73
N LYS A 297 -24.14 4.76 19.97
CA LYS A 297 -24.07 5.60 21.19
C LYS A 297 -22.65 6.01 21.50
N MET A 298 -21.71 5.15 21.15
CA MET A 298 -20.28 5.36 21.27
C MET A 298 -19.62 4.91 19.96
N SER A 299 -18.86 5.80 19.35
CA SER A 299 -18.16 5.56 18.10
C SER A 299 -16.75 6.11 18.21
N ILE A 300 -15.78 5.20 18.35
CA ILE A 300 -14.38 5.52 18.56
C ILE A 300 -13.63 5.34 17.25
N VAL A 301 -12.74 6.26 16.93
CA VAL A 301 -11.78 6.13 15.83
C VAL A 301 -10.37 6.19 16.38
N VAL A 302 -9.53 5.25 15.98
CA VAL A 302 -8.10 5.20 16.35
C VAL A 302 -7.26 5.72 15.19
N ASN A 303 -6.52 6.78 15.44
CA ASN A 303 -5.70 7.49 14.44
C ASN A 303 -4.28 7.75 14.95
N GLY A 304 -3.39 8.14 14.02
CA GLY A 304 -2.09 8.70 14.36
C GLY A 304 -2.18 10.08 15.05
N ILE A 305 -1.04 10.55 15.54
CA ILE A 305 -0.92 11.87 16.17
C ILE A 305 -1.24 12.97 15.15
N ASP A 306 -2.01 13.97 15.57
CA ASP A 306 -2.47 15.12 14.76
C ASP A 306 -3.38 14.75 13.57
N GLU A 307 -4.02 13.57 13.59
CA GLU A 307 -5.01 13.18 12.60
C GLU A 307 -6.44 13.32 13.16
N PHE A 308 -7.36 13.81 12.34
CA PHE A 308 -8.78 13.92 12.67
C PHE A 308 -9.61 13.24 11.57
N CYS A 309 -10.37 12.19 11.91
CA CYS A 309 -11.16 11.44 10.97
C CYS A 309 -12.55 11.12 11.51
N ASP A 310 -13.59 11.48 10.75
CA ASP A 310 -14.99 11.12 11.05
C ASP A 310 -15.64 10.52 9.78
N THR A 311 -15.10 9.38 9.32
CA THR A 311 -15.51 8.75 8.07
C THR A 311 -16.94 8.23 8.08
N PHE A 312 -17.50 7.93 9.28
CA PHE A 312 -18.86 7.41 9.43
C PHE A 312 -19.89 8.47 9.86
N MET A 313 -19.48 9.71 10.05
CA MET A 313 -20.34 10.87 10.39
C MET A 313 -21.02 10.80 11.77
N HIS A 314 -20.48 10.02 12.71
CA HIS A 314 -21.01 9.88 14.05
C HIS A 314 -19.95 9.55 15.10
N THR A 315 -18.68 9.87 14.81
CA THR A 315 -17.58 9.67 15.76
C THR A 315 -17.85 10.48 17.05
N THR A 316 -17.80 9.83 18.19
CA THR A 316 -17.95 10.46 19.51
C THR A 316 -16.60 10.71 20.17
N ASP A 317 -15.62 9.84 19.93
CA ASP A 317 -14.32 9.87 20.58
C ASP A 317 -13.21 9.49 19.59
N MET A 318 -12.01 10.03 19.80
CA MET A 318 -10.81 9.66 19.04
C MET A 318 -9.69 9.29 20.01
N ILE A 319 -8.99 8.20 19.67
CA ILE A 319 -7.77 7.78 20.37
C ILE A 319 -6.61 8.00 19.41
N GLN A 320 -5.62 8.77 19.84
CA GLN A 320 -4.36 8.93 19.10
C GLN A 320 -3.34 7.97 19.69
N GLY A 321 -3.00 6.92 18.93
CA GLY A 321 -2.09 5.87 19.39
C GLY A 321 -1.81 4.85 18.29
N LEU A 322 -0.89 3.93 18.57
CA LEU A 322 -0.61 2.82 17.68
C LEU A 322 -1.77 1.81 17.73
N PRO A 323 -2.17 1.24 16.59
CA PRO A 323 -3.25 0.26 16.52
C PRO A 323 -3.11 -0.90 17.48
N GLU A 324 -1.93 -1.54 17.54
CA GLU A 324 -1.63 -2.69 18.39
C GLU A 324 -1.77 -2.37 19.89
N ASP A 325 -1.33 -1.20 20.34
CA ASP A 325 -1.45 -0.76 21.73
C ASP A 325 -2.92 -0.64 22.13
N VAL A 326 -3.73 0.00 21.26
CA VAL A 326 -5.17 0.19 21.52
C VAL A 326 -5.91 -1.14 21.47
N ILE A 327 -5.63 -2.01 20.49
CA ILE A 327 -6.20 -3.36 20.41
C ILE A 327 -5.88 -4.13 21.70
N GLY A 328 -4.64 -4.09 22.18
CA GLY A 328 -4.19 -4.70 23.41
C GLY A 328 -4.94 -4.19 24.66
N ILE A 329 -5.09 -2.87 24.79
CA ILE A 329 -5.85 -2.26 25.90
C ILE A 329 -7.30 -2.75 25.91
N PHE A 330 -7.97 -2.73 24.75
CA PHE A 330 -9.36 -3.20 24.67
C PHE A 330 -9.48 -4.71 24.90
N ALA A 331 -8.51 -5.50 24.47
CA ALA A 331 -8.51 -6.94 24.71
C ALA A 331 -8.38 -7.29 26.20
N ASN A 332 -7.60 -6.53 26.98
CA ASN A 332 -7.46 -6.72 28.43
C ASN A 332 -8.79 -6.57 29.18
N GLU A 333 -9.72 -5.74 28.67
CA GLU A 333 -11.06 -5.53 29.26
C GLU A 333 -12.05 -6.67 28.90
N THR A 334 -11.63 -7.68 28.14
CA THR A 334 -12.50 -8.82 27.78
C THR A 334 -12.63 -9.87 28.89
N GLU A 335 -11.76 -9.85 29.89
CA GLU A 335 -11.75 -10.84 30.97
C GLU A 335 -13.06 -10.85 31.77
N GLY A 336 -13.68 -12.01 31.87
CA GLY A 336 -14.97 -12.17 32.52
C GLY A 336 -16.20 -11.70 31.75
N VAL A 337 -16.02 -11.10 30.56
CA VAL A 337 -17.11 -10.68 29.68
C VAL A 337 -17.71 -11.91 28.99
N LYS A 338 -19.04 -12.07 29.08
CA LYS A 338 -19.74 -13.18 28.41
C LYS A 338 -20.00 -12.85 26.93
N LYS A 339 -19.95 -13.89 26.08
CA LYS A 339 -20.39 -13.80 24.68
C LYS A 339 -21.81 -13.27 24.59
N ARG A 340 -22.06 -12.29 23.76
CA ARG A 340 -23.36 -11.62 23.59
C ARG A 340 -24.18 -12.25 22.47
N ASP A 341 -25.51 -12.10 22.54
CA ASP A 341 -26.41 -12.54 21.47
C ASP A 341 -26.11 -11.87 20.13
N PHE A 342 -25.61 -10.64 20.17
CA PHE A 342 -25.20 -9.89 19.00
C PHE A 342 -24.05 -10.57 18.22
N VAL A 343 -23.04 -11.09 18.92
CA VAL A 343 -21.96 -11.86 18.29
C VAL A 343 -22.51 -13.14 17.67
N THR A 344 -23.37 -13.86 18.40
CA THR A 344 -23.99 -15.10 17.90
C THR A 344 -24.87 -14.86 16.67
N LEU A 345 -25.52 -13.69 16.59
CA LEU A 345 -26.32 -13.27 15.42
C LEU A 345 -25.45 -13.11 14.17
N TRP A 346 -24.32 -12.39 14.30
CA TRP A 346 -23.38 -12.18 13.22
C TRP A 346 -22.67 -13.47 12.80
N ASP A 347 -22.23 -14.30 13.76
CA ASP A 347 -21.60 -15.60 13.47
C ASP A 347 -22.51 -16.48 12.58
N LYS A 348 -23.79 -16.57 12.92
CA LYS A 348 -24.76 -17.33 12.11
C LYS A 348 -24.92 -16.77 10.70
N ALA A 349 -24.84 -15.44 10.55
CA ALA A 349 -24.93 -14.80 9.23
C ALA A 349 -23.65 -15.09 8.42
N PHE A 350 -22.47 -15.01 9.02
CA PHE A 350 -21.21 -15.38 8.39
C PHE A 350 -21.18 -16.85 7.96
N ASP A 351 -21.54 -17.78 8.87
CA ASP A 351 -21.60 -19.22 8.56
C ASP A 351 -22.54 -19.51 7.37
N LYS A 352 -23.70 -18.88 7.36
CA LYS A 352 -24.67 -19.02 6.27
C LYS A 352 -24.11 -18.49 4.96
N ALA A 353 -23.50 -17.32 4.96
CA ALA A 353 -22.92 -16.72 3.78
C ALA A 353 -21.75 -17.56 3.23
N LEU A 354 -20.85 -18.05 4.09
CA LEU A 354 -19.77 -18.95 3.70
C LEU A 354 -20.30 -20.27 3.09
N ALA A 355 -21.35 -20.83 3.66
CA ALA A 355 -21.98 -22.04 3.11
C ALA A 355 -22.53 -21.81 1.68
N ILE A 356 -23.19 -20.66 1.44
CA ILE A 356 -23.66 -20.28 0.11
C ILE A 356 -22.47 -20.06 -0.83
N ARG A 357 -21.47 -19.27 -0.43
CA ARG A 357 -20.25 -18.96 -1.24
C ARG A 357 -19.60 -20.22 -1.79
N LYS A 358 -19.47 -21.28 -0.97
CA LYS A 358 -18.90 -22.57 -1.38
C LYS A 358 -19.65 -23.28 -2.50
N THR A 359 -20.93 -22.97 -2.70
CA THR A 359 -21.75 -23.61 -3.76
C THR A 359 -21.70 -22.86 -5.10
N ILE A 360 -21.19 -21.62 -5.10
CA ILE A 360 -21.22 -20.77 -6.28
C ILE A 360 -20.05 -21.12 -7.21
N ARG A 361 -20.39 -21.40 -8.49
CA ARG A 361 -19.44 -21.54 -9.58
C ARG A 361 -19.67 -20.41 -10.57
N PRO A 362 -18.81 -19.38 -10.59
CA PRO A 362 -18.94 -18.28 -11.55
C PRO A 362 -18.77 -18.78 -12.98
N ARG A 363 -19.39 -18.10 -13.95
CA ARG A 363 -19.04 -18.24 -15.37
C ARG A 363 -17.61 -17.79 -15.63
N PHE A 364 -17.03 -18.14 -16.77
CA PHE A 364 -15.72 -17.65 -17.17
C PHE A 364 -15.70 -16.10 -17.16
N SER A 365 -14.89 -15.55 -16.30
CA SER A 365 -14.84 -14.12 -15.94
C SER A 365 -13.61 -13.85 -15.06
N GLN A 366 -13.32 -12.59 -14.79
CA GLN A 366 -12.31 -12.22 -13.77
C GLN A 366 -12.60 -12.88 -12.40
N MET A 367 -13.88 -13.03 -12.04
CA MET A 367 -14.28 -13.70 -10.81
C MET A 367 -13.86 -15.18 -10.80
N LEU A 368 -14.09 -15.91 -11.91
CA LEU A 368 -13.64 -17.30 -12.00
C LEU A 368 -12.10 -17.38 -11.99
N ALA A 369 -11.42 -16.47 -12.69
CA ALA A 369 -9.96 -16.45 -12.75
C ALA A 369 -9.33 -16.30 -11.36
N VAL A 370 -9.79 -15.33 -10.56
CA VAL A 370 -9.29 -15.13 -9.20
C VAL A 370 -9.68 -16.28 -8.27
N LYS A 371 -10.90 -16.80 -8.39
CA LYS A 371 -11.34 -17.98 -7.62
C LYS A 371 -10.46 -19.19 -7.90
N ALA A 372 -10.23 -19.51 -9.19
CA ALA A 372 -9.39 -20.63 -9.61
C ALA A 372 -7.94 -20.46 -9.16
N PHE A 373 -7.40 -19.24 -9.23
CA PHE A 373 -6.06 -18.90 -8.73
C PHE A 373 -5.93 -19.28 -7.25
N HIS A 374 -6.84 -18.87 -6.38
CA HIS A 374 -6.79 -19.21 -4.95
C HIS A 374 -7.08 -20.68 -4.66
N GLU A 375 -7.96 -21.32 -5.44
CA GLU A 375 -8.21 -22.75 -5.32
C GLU A 375 -6.95 -23.55 -5.65
N LYS A 376 -6.24 -23.14 -6.71
CA LYS A 376 -5.00 -23.79 -7.13
C LYS A 376 -3.85 -23.57 -6.13
N MET A 377 -3.68 -22.35 -5.61
CA MET A 377 -2.71 -22.08 -4.52
C MET A 377 -2.90 -23.01 -3.33
N ARG A 378 -4.16 -23.22 -2.91
CA ARG A 378 -4.50 -24.13 -1.81
C ARG A 378 -4.19 -25.59 -2.14
N GLU A 379 -4.58 -26.04 -3.34
CA GLU A 379 -4.39 -27.43 -3.78
C GLU A 379 -2.91 -27.81 -3.86
N GLU A 380 -2.07 -26.89 -4.31
CA GLU A 380 -0.64 -27.11 -4.46
C GLU A 380 0.18 -26.68 -3.24
N ALA A 381 -0.48 -26.15 -2.19
CA ALA A 381 0.15 -25.60 -0.99
C ALA A 381 1.23 -24.55 -1.33
N VAL A 382 0.91 -23.69 -2.30
CA VAL A 382 1.79 -22.59 -2.72
C VAL A 382 1.79 -21.51 -1.63
N ASP A 383 2.96 -21.16 -1.17
CA ASP A 383 3.21 -20.03 -0.28
C ASP A 383 3.72 -18.83 -1.07
N GLY A 384 3.47 -17.62 -0.59
CA GLY A 384 3.94 -16.40 -1.23
C GLY A 384 3.05 -15.19 -0.94
N GLU A 385 3.57 -14.02 -1.19
CA GLU A 385 2.94 -12.76 -0.87
C GLU A 385 2.02 -12.26 -2.00
N LEU A 386 0.83 -11.81 -1.62
CA LEU A 386 -0.23 -11.46 -2.56
C LEU A 386 -0.40 -9.96 -2.71
N PHE A 387 -0.10 -9.43 -3.88
CA PHE A 387 -0.32 -8.04 -4.25
C PHE A 387 -1.54 -7.89 -5.15
N TYR A 388 -2.44 -6.97 -4.82
CA TYR A 388 -3.65 -6.73 -5.59
C TYR A 388 -3.74 -5.31 -6.10
N GLY A 389 -4.04 -5.17 -7.39
CA GLY A 389 -4.42 -3.88 -7.96
C GLY A 389 -5.77 -3.39 -7.43
N ASN A 390 -5.96 -2.07 -7.43
CA ASN A 390 -7.22 -1.46 -7.06
C ASN A 390 -8.38 -1.85 -8.02
N SER A 391 -9.59 -1.41 -7.72
CA SER A 391 -10.82 -1.67 -8.48
C SER A 391 -11.36 -3.10 -8.35
N SER A 392 -11.48 -3.87 -9.44
CA SER A 392 -12.06 -5.22 -9.42
C SER A 392 -11.16 -6.23 -8.72
N ALA A 393 -9.85 -6.17 -8.97
CA ALA A 393 -8.90 -7.15 -8.44
C ALA A 393 -8.97 -7.27 -6.90
N VAL A 394 -8.79 -6.17 -6.15
CA VAL A 394 -8.85 -6.19 -4.68
C VAL A 394 -10.20 -6.66 -4.13
N ARG A 395 -11.31 -6.36 -4.82
CA ARG A 395 -12.64 -6.82 -4.38
C ARG A 395 -12.80 -8.33 -4.52
N LEU A 396 -12.23 -8.90 -5.58
CA LEU A 396 -12.19 -10.34 -5.77
C LEU A 396 -11.23 -11.01 -4.79
N GLY A 397 -10.08 -10.38 -4.50
CA GLY A 397 -9.18 -10.82 -3.42
C GLY A 397 -9.89 -10.90 -2.07
N ASN A 398 -10.65 -9.88 -1.68
CA ASN A 398 -11.46 -9.87 -0.45
C ASN A 398 -12.59 -10.92 -0.40
N ILE A 399 -12.91 -11.56 -1.52
CA ILE A 399 -13.89 -12.66 -1.56
C ILE A 399 -13.18 -14.02 -1.48
N PHE A 400 -12.06 -14.19 -2.18
CA PHE A 400 -11.49 -15.51 -2.45
C PHE A 400 -10.14 -15.78 -1.80
N SER A 401 -9.41 -14.74 -1.34
CA SER A 401 -8.12 -14.96 -0.68
C SER A 401 -8.28 -15.63 0.68
N ASP A 402 -7.37 -16.57 0.96
CA ASP A 402 -7.28 -17.22 2.26
C ASP A 402 -6.19 -16.61 3.16
N GLN A 403 -5.40 -15.68 2.63
CA GLN A 403 -4.30 -15.01 3.33
C GLN A 403 -4.33 -13.51 3.11
N TYR A 404 -3.49 -12.78 3.81
CA TYR A 404 -3.35 -11.33 3.69
C TYR A 404 -3.12 -10.89 2.24
N ILE A 405 -3.60 -9.70 1.89
CA ILE A 405 -3.36 -9.08 0.58
C ILE A 405 -2.80 -7.67 0.72
N TYR A 406 -1.69 -7.40 0.04
CA TYR A 406 -1.12 -6.06 -0.08
C TYR A 406 -1.86 -5.26 -1.16
N VAL A 407 -2.21 -4.04 -0.87
CA VAL A 407 -2.92 -3.16 -1.81
C VAL A 407 -2.56 -1.71 -1.56
N ASN A 408 -2.35 -0.93 -2.60
CA ASN A 408 -2.20 0.53 -2.51
C ASN A 408 -3.55 1.19 -2.21
N ARG A 409 -3.93 1.24 -0.92
CA ARG A 409 -5.24 1.73 -0.45
C ARG A 409 -5.18 3.09 0.26
N GLY A 410 -4.05 3.75 0.28
CA GLY A 410 -3.92 5.10 0.81
C GLY A 410 -4.74 6.10 -0.01
N VAL A 411 -4.49 6.18 -1.30
CA VAL A 411 -5.20 7.06 -2.25
C VAL A 411 -6.17 6.29 -3.15
N ASN A 412 -5.95 5.00 -3.36
CA ASN A 412 -6.72 4.11 -4.23
C ASN A 412 -6.54 4.39 -5.74
N GLY A 413 -5.39 4.91 -6.17
CA GLY A 413 -5.04 5.07 -7.58
C GLY A 413 -4.87 3.73 -8.30
N ILE A 414 -4.86 3.76 -9.63
CA ILE A 414 -4.58 2.59 -10.46
C ILE A 414 -3.11 2.49 -10.86
N GLU A 415 -2.37 3.58 -10.67
CA GLU A 415 -0.92 3.65 -10.87
C GLU A 415 -0.16 2.96 -9.74
N GLY A 416 1.03 2.47 -10.04
CA GLY A 416 2.01 2.01 -9.07
C GLY A 416 1.78 0.65 -8.42
N SER A 417 0.65 -0.03 -8.67
CA SER A 417 0.37 -1.34 -8.07
C SER A 417 1.40 -2.40 -8.48
N LEU A 418 1.77 -2.45 -9.77
CA LEU A 418 2.79 -3.36 -10.27
C LEU A 418 4.18 -2.97 -9.75
N SER A 419 4.51 -1.68 -9.79
CA SER A 419 5.79 -1.16 -9.27
C SER A 419 5.97 -1.47 -7.77
N THR A 420 4.89 -1.42 -6.98
CA THR A 420 4.93 -1.78 -5.55
C THR A 420 5.23 -3.28 -5.37
N ALA A 421 4.56 -4.16 -6.13
CA ALA A 421 4.84 -5.60 -6.10
C ALA A 421 6.28 -5.91 -6.52
N VAL A 422 6.78 -5.26 -7.59
CA VAL A 422 8.19 -5.37 -8.02
C VAL A 422 9.15 -4.95 -6.91
N GLY A 423 8.87 -3.84 -6.23
CA GLY A 423 9.73 -3.35 -5.15
C GLY A 423 9.81 -4.31 -3.97
N TYR A 424 8.68 -4.89 -3.57
CA TYR A 424 8.64 -5.93 -2.54
C TYR A 424 9.41 -7.18 -2.97
N ALA A 425 9.17 -7.67 -4.19
CA ALA A 425 9.84 -8.84 -4.74
C ALA A 425 11.37 -8.67 -4.84
N ILE A 426 11.86 -7.46 -5.18
CA ILE A 426 13.31 -7.15 -5.15
C ILE A 426 13.85 -7.27 -3.72
N ALA A 427 13.10 -6.83 -2.71
CA ALA A 427 13.55 -6.87 -1.32
C ALA A 427 13.63 -8.31 -0.76
N HIS A 428 12.83 -9.26 -1.30
CA HIS A 428 12.70 -10.65 -0.84
C HIS A 428 13.01 -11.71 -1.91
N GLN A 429 13.80 -11.38 -2.93
CA GLN A 429 14.01 -12.25 -4.11
C GLN A 429 14.59 -13.64 -3.83
N GLU A 430 15.19 -13.87 -2.68
CA GLU A 430 15.73 -15.17 -2.27
C GLU A 430 14.84 -15.91 -1.25
N GLU A 431 13.82 -15.26 -0.72
CA GLU A 431 13.06 -15.73 0.44
C GLU A 431 11.61 -16.07 0.14
N GLU A 432 10.94 -15.30 -0.74
CA GLU A 432 9.49 -15.37 -0.94
C GLU A 432 9.07 -15.16 -2.40
N ASP A 433 8.09 -15.94 -2.84
CA ASP A 433 7.41 -15.69 -4.12
C ASP A 433 6.39 -14.56 -3.98
N VAL A 434 6.27 -13.75 -5.02
CA VAL A 434 5.35 -12.60 -5.07
C VAL A 434 4.38 -12.75 -6.22
N TYR A 435 3.10 -12.75 -5.90
CA TYR A 435 2.01 -12.84 -6.87
C TYR A 435 1.26 -11.51 -6.98
N CYS A 436 1.25 -10.92 -8.17
CA CYS A 436 0.55 -9.65 -8.44
C CYS A 436 -0.72 -9.90 -9.27
N VAL A 437 -1.89 -9.75 -8.66
CA VAL A 437 -3.20 -9.82 -9.35
C VAL A 437 -3.65 -8.41 -9.73
N ILE A 438 -3.68 -8.11 -11.02
CA ILE A 438 -3.84 -6.74 -11.51
C ILE A 438 -4.78 -6.66 -12.73
N GLY A 439 -5.56 -5.58 -12.82
CA GLY A 439 -6.36 -5.29 -14.01
C GLY A 439 -5.53 -4.64 -15.14
N ASP A 440 -6.04 -4.76 -16.35
CA ASP A 440 -5.38 -4.30 -17.59
C ASP A 440 -4.98 -2.81 -17.57
N LEU A 441 -5.89 -1.91 -17.23
CA LEU A 441 -5.58 -0.47 -17.18
C LEU A 441 -4.49 -0.15 -16.16
N SER A 442 -4.52 -0.79 -14.99
CA SER A 442 -3.46 -0.63 -13.99
C SER A 442 -2.12 -1.16 -14.51
N PHE A 443 -2.12 -2.33 -15.13
CA PHE A 443 -0.92 -2.95 -15.69
C PHE A 443 -0.29 -2.08 -16.78
N PHE A 444 -1.07 -1.70 -17.81
CA PHE A 444 -0.55 -0.90 -18.92
C PHE A 444 -0.15 0.51 -18.49
N TYR A 445 -0.82 1.07 -17.48
CA TYR A 445 -0.43 2.36 -16.91
C TYR A 445 0.89 2.30 -16.14
N ASP A 446 1.23 1.15 -15.54
CA ASP A 446 2.42 0.93 -14.70
C ASP A 446 3.45 -0.03 -15.33
N GLN A 447 3.34 -0.32 -16.64
CA GLN A 447 4.20 -1.29 -17.34
C GLN A 447 5.70 -0.96 -17.25
N ASN A 448 6.08 0.30 -17.00
CA ASN A 448 7.48 0.70 -16.83
C ASN A 448 8.13 0.08 -15.57
N ALA A 449 7.34 -0.48 -14.66
CA ALA A 449 7.84 -1.33 -13.57
C ALA A 449 8.66 -2.52 -14.08
N LEU A 450 8.38 -3.01 -15.29
CA LEU A 450 9.05 -4.14 -15.91
C LEU A 450 10.32 -3.74 -16.69
N TRP A 451 10.52 -2.44 -16.90
CA TRP A 451 11.67 -1.90 -17.61
C TRP A 451 12.83 -1.59 -16.66
N ASN A 452 13.35 -2.62 -15.99
CA ASN A 452 14.46 -2.49 -15.07
C ASN A 452 15.37 -3.72 -15.15
N GLU A 453 16.68 -3.52 -15.03
CA GLU A 453 17.66 -4.62 -15.02
C GLU A 453 17.52 -5.55 -13.79
N SER A 454 16.89 -5.04 -12.72
CA SER A 454 16.70 -5.75 -11.46
C SER A 454 15.31 -6.40 -11.35
N LEU A 455 14.66 -6.73 -12.47
CA LEU A 455 13.36 -7.42 -12.40
C LEU A 455 13.53 -8.79 -11.71
N PRO A 456 12.84 -9.02 -10.57
CA PRO A 456 13.10 -10.19 -9.73
C PRO A 456 12.47 -11.46 -10.34
N PRO A 457 13.17 -12.62 -10.27
CA PRO A 457 12.67 -13.87 -10.84
C PRO A 457 11.49 -14.48 -10.07
N ASN A 458 11.30 -14.11 -8.80
CA ASN A 458 10.22 -14.57 -7.93
C ASN A 458 8.89 -13.83 -8.14
N LEU A 459 8.75 -13.01 -9.19
CA LEU A 459 7.52 -12.27 -9.49
C LEU A 459 6.63 -13.04 -10.48
N SER A 460 5.40 -13.33 -10.07
CA SER A 460 4.34 -13.88 -10.90
C SER A 460 3.17 -12.92 -11.02
N ILE A 461 2.66 -12.70 -12.24
CA ILE A 461 1.60 -11.74 -12.52
C ILE A 461 0.37 -12.43 -13.08
N LEU A 462 -0.78 -12.28 -12.42
CA LEU A 462 -2.09 -12.63 -12.96
C LEU A 462 -2.76 -11.36 -13.50
N LEU A 463 -2.72 -11.18 -14.82
CA LEU A 463 -3.30 -10.03 -15.50
C LEU A 463 -4.74 -10.31 -15.92
N LEU A 464 -5.69 -9.58 -15.34
CA LEU A 464 -7.11 -9.64 -15.63
C LEU A 464 -7.45 -8.65 -16.75
N ASN A 465 -7.45 -9.09 -18.01
CA ASN A 465 -7.67 -8.23 -19.17
C ASN A 465 -9.09 -8.40 -19.72
N ASN A 466 -9.97 -7.44 -19.43
CA ASN A 466 -11.30 -7.36 -20.02
C ASN A 466 -11.46 -6.23 -21.06
N GLY A 467 -10.34 -5.61 -21.46
CA GLY A 467 -10.30 -4.58 -22.48
C GLY A 467 -10.73 -3.20 -22.00
N GLY A 468 -10.63 -2.89 -20.69
CA GLY A 468 -10.97 -1.56 -20.18
C GLY A 468 -11.39 -1.52 -18.70
N GLY A 469 -11.94 -0.39 -18.27
CA GLY A 469 -12.42 -0.18 -16.91
C GLY A 469 -13.74 -0.88 -16.61
N GLY A 470 -13.74 -2.19 -16.37
CA GLY A 470 -14.94 -3.02 -16.14
C GLY A 470 -15.86 -2.50 -15.04
N ILE A 471 -15.32 -1.83 -14.00
CA ILE A 471 -16.13 -1.24 -12.93
C ILE A 471 -17.18 -0.22 -13.43
N PHE A 472 -16.92 0.47 -14.54
CA PHE A 472 -17.82 1.46 -15.11
C PHE A 472 -19.09 0.83 -15.70
N HIS A 473 -19.07 -0.48 -16.03
CA HIS A 473 -20.24 -1.24 -16.45
C HIS A 473 -21.19 -1.60 -15.29
N GLN A 474 -20.72 -1.44 -14.05
CA GLN A 474 -21.47 -1.75 -12.82
C GLN A 474 -22.11 -0.50 -12.20
N LEU A 475 -21.82 0.71 -12.71
CA LEU A 475 -22.32 1.97 -12.15
C LEU A 475 -23.69 2.31 -12.75
N PRO A 476 -24.76 2.36 -11.92
CA PRO A 476 -26.09 2.66 -12.41
C PRO A 476 -26.18 4.05 -13.05
N GLY A 477 -26.79 4.12 -14.22
CA GLY A 477 -26.97 5.37 -14.96
C GLY A 477 -25.87 5.69 -15.97
N LEU A 478 -24.67 5.10 -15.82
CA LEU A 478 -23.56 5.37 -16.73
C LEU A 478 -23.78 4.72 -18.12
N GLU A 479 -24.62 3.68 -18.21
CA GLU A 479 -25.05 3.08 -19.49
C GLU A 479 -25.78 4.06 -20.42
N ARG A 480 -26.25 5.19 -19.90
CA ARG A 480 -26.89 6.26 -20.69
C ARG A 480 -25.88 7.12 -21.44
N SER A 481 -24.60 7.08 -21.06
CA SER A 481 -23.57 7.84 -21.75
C SER A 481 -23.11 7.09 -23.00
N PRO A 482 -23.20 7.70 -24.20
CA PRO A 482 -22.65 7.10 -25.42
C PRO A 482 -21.13 7.05 -25.44
N TYR A 483 -20.49 7.68 -24.47
CA TYR A 483 -19.03 7.75 -24.31
C TYR A 483 -18.52 6.82 -23.20
N ARG A 484 -19.39 5.99 -22.61
CA ARG A 484 -18.97 5.09 -21.51
C ARG A 484 -17.78 4.26 -21.92
N ASP A 485 -17.84 3.55 -23.03
CA ASP A 485 -16.81 2.58 -23.41
C ASP A 485 -15.57 3.28 -23.98
N SER A 486 -15.76 4.24 -24.88
CA SER A 486 -14.65 4.87 -25.61
C SER A 486 -13.84 5.87 -24.80
N ALA A 487 -14.42 6.56 -23.82
CA ALA A 487 -13.75 7.63 -23.08
C ALA A 487 -13.70 7.39 -21.57
N ILE A 488 -14.80 6.90 -20.97
CA ILE A 488 -14.88 6.77 -19.50
C ILE A 488 -14.24 5.44 -19.05
N ALA A 489 -14.57 4.33 -19.73
CA ALA A 489 -14.02 3.00 -19.45
C ALA A 489 -12.69 2.75 -20.17
N ALA A 490 -12.23 3.67 -21.01
CA ALA A 490 -10.97 3.58 -21.75
C ALA A 490 -10.78 2.23 -22.46
N GLN A 491 -11.81 1.80 -23.21
CA GLN A 491 -11.83 0.52 -23.93
C GLN A 491 -10.62 0.38 -24.87
N HIS A 492 -9.98 -0.80 -24.85
CA HIS A 492 -8.81 -1.11 -25.66
C HIS A 492 -8.76 -2.59 -26.08
N THR A 493 -7.79 -2.92 -26.94
CA THR A 493 -7.52 -4.30 -27.39
C THR A 493 -6.04 -4.68 -27.18
N THR A 494 -5.37 -4.01 -26.27
CA THR A 494 -3.96 -4.20 -25.98
C THR A 494 -3.72 -5.52 -25.25
N SER A 495 -2.64 -6.22 -25.59
CA SER A 495 -2.16 -7.42 -24.91
C SER A 495 -0.77 -7.16 -24.32
N ALA A 496 -0.46 -7.86 -23.23
CA ALA A 496 0.85 -7.81 -22.57
C ALA A 496 1.93 -8.65 -23.30
N GLU A 497 1.57 -9.48 -24.29
CA GLU A 497 2.50 -10.40 -24.96
C GLU A 497 3.77 -9.71 -25.49
N GLY A 498 3.62 -8.58 -26.21
CA GLY A 498 4.78 -7.85 -26.75
C GLY A 498 5.67 -7.22 -25.68
N ILE A 499 5.07 -6.82 -24.54
CA ILE A 499 5.81 -6.30 -23.37
C ILE A 499 6.63 -7.43 -22.76
N CYS A 500 6.01 -8.59 -22.52
CA CYS A 500 6.69 -9.77 -21.97
C CYS A 500 7.87 -10.20 -22.85
N GLN A 501 7.69 -10.25 -24.18
CA GLN A 501 8.76 -10.56 -25.14
C GLN A 501 9.92 -9.57 -25.08
N THR A 502 9.64 -8.28 -24.83
CA THR A 502 10.66 -7.25 -24.76
C THR A 502 11.50 -7.33 -23.49
N HIS A 503 10.93 -7.84 -22.41
CA HIS A 503 11.56 -7.88 -21.08
C HIS A 503 11.88 -9.29 -20.58
N ASP A 504 11.91 -10.29 -21.49
CA ASP A 504 12.24 -11.68 -21.20
C ASP A 504 11.36 -12.31 -20.09
N ILE A 505 10.06 -11.93 -20.06
CA ILE A 505 9.06 -12.45 -19.13
C ILE A 505 8.36 -13.65 -19.78
N VAL A 506 8.22 -14.77 -19.08
CA VAL A 506 7.45 -15.92 -19.56
C VAL A 506 5.98 -15.52 -19.70
N TYR A 507 5.46 -15.57 -20.94
CA TYR A 507 4.08 -15.18 -21.23
C TYR A 507 3.16 -16.39 -21.38
N LEU A 508 2.06 -16.37 -20.62
CA LEU A 508 0.97 -17.33 -20.69
C LEU A 508 -0.34 -16.58 -20.97
N SER A 509 -1.29 -17.24 -21.62
CA SER A 509 -2.61 -16.64 -21.84
C SER A 509 -3.74 -17.65 -21.68
N ALA A 510 -4.94 -17.18 -21.28
CA ALA A 510 -6.14 -17.99 -21.17
C ALA A 510 -7.38 -17.22 -21.66
N ARG A 511 -8.25 -17.89 -22.43
CA ARG A 511 -9.50 -17.35 -22.97
C ARG A 511 -10.73 -18.21 -22.61
N ASN A 512 -10.52 -19.28 -21.90
CA ASN A 512 -11.54 -20.20 -21.39
C ASN A 512 -11.02 -20.94 -20.15
N GLU A 513 -11.90 -21.70 -19.51
CA GLU A 513 -11.62 -22.38 -18.23
C GLU A 513 -10.52 -23.45 -18.37
N GLU A 514 -10.47 -24.20 -19.50
CA GLU A 514 -9.45 -25.23 -19.72
C GLU A 514 -8.05 -24.63 -19.91
N GLU A 515 -7.95 -23.52 -20.65
CA GLU A 515 -6.70 -22.78 -20.82
C GLU A 515 -6.25 -22.15 -19.51
N LEU A 516 -7.20 -21.63 -18.70
CA LEU A 516 -6.92 -21.04 -17.40
C LEU A 516 -6.30 -22.08 -16.46
N ASP A 517 -6.91 -23.25 -16.32
CA ASP A 517 -6.43 -24.31 -15.44
C ASP A 517 -4.99 -24.73 -15.80
N LYS A 518 -4.74 -25.01 -17.09
CA LYS A 518 -3.39 -25.36 -17.59
C LYS A 518 -2.35 -24.27 -17.41
N SER A 519 -2.80 -23.00 -17.49
CA SER A 519 -1.88 -21.86 -17.37
C SER A 519 -1.58 -21.53 -15.91
N LEU A 520 -2.51 -21.79 -14.99
CA LEU A 520 -2.27 -21.69 -13.55
C LEU A 520 -1.25 -22.74 -13.09
N ASP A 521 -1.34 -24.00 -13.58
CA ASP A 521 -0.31 -25.02 -13.31
C ASP A 521 1.10 -24.52 -13.66
N LYS A 522 1.23 -23.83 -14.80
CA LYS A 522 2.52 -23.29 -15.24
C LYS A 522 2.94 -22.06 -14.46
N LEU A 523 1.99 -21.20 -14.06
CA LEU A 523 2.25 -20.00 -13.29
C LEU A 523 2.89 -20.34 -11.94
N PHE A 524 2.39 -21.38 -11.28
CA PHE A 524 2.87 -21.80 -9.95
C PHE A 524 4.08 -22.73 -9.97
N ASN A 525 4.36 -23.39 -11.10
CA ASN A 525 5.43 -24.37 -11.22
C ASN A 525 6.56 -23.94 -12.18
N SER A 526 6.64 -22.65 -12.56
CA SER A 526 7.69 -22.15 -13.43
C SER A 526 9.01 -22.00 -12.67
N GLU A 527 10.06 -22.64 -13.15
CA GLU A 527 11.43 -22.43 -12.68
C GLU A 527 12.16 -21.32 -13.47
N GLU A 528 11.51 -20.76 -14.49
CA GLU A 528 12.07 -19.71 -15.38
C GLU A 528 11.53 -18.35 -14.98
N GLY A 529 12.38 -17.43 -14.51
CA GLY A 529 12.22 -15.98 -14.36
C GLY A 529 10.82 -15.45 -14.02
N PRO A 530 10.53 -14.18 -14.18
CA PRO A 530 9.19 -13.66 -13.94
C PRO A 530 8.19 -14.22 -14.96
N VAL A 531 6.96 -14.50 -14.48
CA VAL A 531 5.90 -15.10 -15.29
C VAL A 531 4.68 -14.18 -15.32
N LEU A 532 4.04 -14.05 -16.48
CA LEU A 532 2.77 -13.35 -16.62
C LEU A 532 1.73 -14.25 -17.28
N LEU A 533 0.60 -14.46 -16.59
CA LEU A 533 -0.61 -15.07 -17.13
C LEU A 533 -1.66 -13.99 -17.43
N GLU A 534 -1.94 -13.76 -18.72
CA GLU A 534 -2.99 -12.85 -19.18
C GLU A 534 -4.31 -13.60 -19.41
N VAL A 535 -5.32 -13.30 -18.60
CA VAL A 535 -6.65 -13.89 -18.71
C VAL A 535 -7.58 -12.91 -19.43
N PHE A 536 -7.98 -13.26 -20.66
CA PHE A 536 -8.88 -12.44 -21.46
C PHE A 536 -10.34 -12.74 -21.13
N THR A 537 -11.02 -11.75 -20.58
CA THR A 537 -12.47 -11.78 -20.32
C THR A 537 -13.16 -10.63 -21.07
N ASN A 538 -14.40 -10.33 -20.75
CA ASN A 538 -15.06 -9.11 -21.20
C ASN A 538 -15.90 -8.47 -20.08
N ALA A 539 -16.06 -7.17 -20.13
CA ALA A 539 -16.70 -6.38 -19.07
C ALA A 539 -18.17 -6.74 -18.83
N GLU A 540 -18.89 -7.24 -19.85
CA GLU A 540 -20.31 -7.64 -19.73
C GLU A 540 -20.42 -8.96 -18.97
N GLU A 541 -19.60 -9.97 -19.31
CA GLU A 541 -19.56 -11.26 -18.62
C GLU A 541 -19.07 -11.10 -17.17
N ASP A 542 -18.06 -10.24 -16.94
CA ASP A 542 -17.58 -9.93 -15.58
C ASP A 542 -18.68 -9.28 -14.74
N THR A 543 -19.42 -8.33 -15.32
CA THR A 543 -20.56 -7.67 -14.65
C THR A 543 -21.67 -8.67 -14.35
N GLN A 544 -21.96 -9.57 -15.28
CA GLN A 544 -22.99 -10.58 -15.08
C GLN A 544 -22.58 -11.61 -14.02
N ALA A 545 -21.33 -12.07 -14.03
CA ALA A 545 -20.80 -12.98 -13.02
C ALA A 545 -20.93 -12.40 -11.60
N LEU A 546 -20.62 -11.12 -11.43
CA LEU A 546 -20.76 -10.43 -10.15
C LEU A 546 -22.25 -10.26 -9.73
N LYS A 547 -23.15 -9.97 -10.67
CA LYS A 547 -24.59 -9.92 -10.41
C LYS A 547 -25.14 -11.27 -9.98
N ASP A 548 -24.80 -12.34 -10.72
CA ASP A 548 -25.22 -13.72 -10.42
C ASP A 548 -24.72 -14.13 -9.03
N TYR A 549 -23.46 -13.79 -8.71
CA TYR A 549 -22.87 -14.02 -7.40
C TYR A 549 -23.70 -13.41 -6.28
N TYR A 550 -23.95 -12.09 -6.33
CA TYR A 550 -24.70 -11.42 -5.26
C TYR A 550 -26.20 -11.70 -5.26
N GLN A 551 -26.77 -12.28 -6.32
CA GLN A 551 -28.16 -12.75 -6.33
C GLN A 551 -28.37 -14.02 -5.50
N ALA A 552 -27.30 -14.76 -5.21
CA ALA A 552 -27.35 -15.94 -4.35
C ALA A 552 -27.52 -15.60 -2.86
N PHE A 553 -27.29 -14.34 -2.49
CA PHE A 553 -27.42 -13.78 -1.14
C PHE A 553 -28.61 -12.80 -1.10
#